data_ce1d84e7cbc9c76fd87b024059dfef29
#
_entry.id   ce1d84e7cbc9c76fd87b024059dfef29
#
_cell.length_a   1.000
_cell.length_b   1.000
_cell.length_c   1.000
_cell.angle_alpha   90.00
_cell.angle_beta   90.00
_cell.angle_gamma   90.00
#
_symmetry.space_group_name_H-M   'P 1'
#
loop_
_entity.id
_entity.type
_entity.pdbx_description
1 polymer ?
#
loop_
_entity_poly.entity_id
_entity_poly.type
_entity_poly.pdbx_seq_one_letter_code
_entity_poly.pdbx_strand_id
1 'polypeptide(L)'
;MSTTKIIAVGNPGAGKSTLLNSLGGEVLFKSGLKVGSGVTYQLDEKENANGHFLDTPGLADEELRKQAGKAISEGLRMGGKFKVLFFVTELGGSVVQQDATTIKLVHEAAPEIGDQYGIIVNMVEEGVLEILNNSETKKHDFLNALFAGIPKDNRCIYKNIYFVGEKDELEDEENVVVCPETIVDAIGLTFRKFIDDSVPEISISEEKVNEINVENFTELTRKLEEMAKEMKLKDDKWKEERRQFETQRIIEAEEQKKKIEELLKQAEEKYIAIKKRIKVQEAEEKSRILRNQGKTLVLPVLPRMAPLKETEEKNRLMEESKAQVAKIQEAESGEF
;
A
#
# COMPACT_ATOMS: atom_id res chain seq x y z
N MET A 1 34.51 -10.32 20.43
CA MET A 1 33.51 -9.38 19.88
C MET A 1 32.18 -9.82 20.46
N SER A 2 31.37 -8.93 21.00
CA SER A 2 30.05 -9.31 21.54
C SER A 2 29.16 -9.73 20.37
N THR A 3 28.63 -10.94 20.45
CA THR A 3 27.68 -11.46 19.44
C THR A 3 26.39 -10.65 19.50
N THR A 4 25.83 -10.26 18.36
CA THR A 4 24.56 -9.55 18.31
C THR A 4 23.43 -10.50 18.69
N LYS A 5 22.60 -10.09 19.67
CA LYS A 5 21.49 -10.89 20.17
C LYS A 5 20.25 -10.60 19.29
N ILE A 6 19.51 -11.64 18.92
CA ILE A 6 18.23 -11.54 18.26
C ILE A 6 17.14 -11.80 19.29
N ILE A 7 16.37 -10.79 19.66
CA ILE A 7 15.26 -10.92 20.60
C ILE A 7 13.93 -10.94 19.87
N ALA A 8 13.12 -11.97 20.10
CA ALA A 8 11.78 -12.12 19.56
C ALA A 8 10.74 -11.72 20.61
N VAL A 9 9.93 -10.72 20.30
CA VAL A 9 8.85 -10.19 21.14
C VAL A 9 7.53 -10.30 20.39
N GLY A 10 6.46 -10.73 21.05
CA GLY A 10 5.14 -10.87 20.43
C GLY A 10 4.23 -11.73 21.30
N ASN A 11 2.96 -11.80 20.95
CA ASN A 11 1.97 -12.53 21.74
C ASN A 11 2.08 -14.05 21.64
N PRO A 12 1.43 -14.83 22.53
CA PRO A 12 1.39 -16.28 22.42
C PRO A 12 0.82 -16.72 21.06
N GLY A 13 1.41 -17.73 20.47
CA GLY A 13 0.97 -18.24 19.16
C GLY A 13 1.49 -17.47 17.94
N ALA A 14 2.16 -16.32 18.10
CA ALA A 14 2.68 -15.54 16.97
C ALA A 14 3.85 -16.19 16.20
N GLY A 15 4.27 -17.41 16.56
CA GLY A 15 5.30 -18.18 15.83
C GLY A 15 6.74 -17.82 16.18
N LYS A 16 7.01 -17.09 17.28
CA LYS A 16 8.37 -16.67 17.71
C LYS A 16 9.35 -17.84 17.77
N SER A 17 9.05 -18.82 18.63
CA SER A 17 9.93 -19.98 18.86
C SER A 17 10.18 -20.78 17.57
N THR A 18 9.14 -20.97 16.75
CA THR A 18 9.24 -21.68 15.46
C THR A 18 10.16 -20.97 14.48
N LEU A 19 10.02 -19.66 14.31
CA LEU A 19 10.86 -18.89 13.39
C LEU A 19 12.29 -18.69 13.94
N LEU A 20 12.48 -18.61 15.27
CA LEU A 20 13.83 -18.63 15.86
C LEU A 20 14.52 -19.99 15.64
N ASN A 21 13.80 -21.11 15.73
CA ASN A 21 14.33 -22.43 15.40
C ASN A 21 14.78 -22.48 13.93
N SER A 22 13.99 -21.93 13.02
CA SER A 22 14.37 -21.86 11.60
C SER A 22 15.62 -20.99 11.37
N LEU A 23 15.80 -19.90 12.10
CA LEU A 23 17.03 -19.09 12.08
C LEU A 23 18.23 -19.84 12.68
N GLY A 24 17.99 -20.60 13.74
CA GLY A 24 19.01 -21.41 14.39
C GLY A 24 19.42 -22.62 13.55
N GLY A 25 18.59 -23.06 12.61
CA GLY A 25 18.80 -24.27 11.80
C GLY A 25 18.66 -25.57 12.61
N GLU A 26 18.13 -25.50 13.83
CA GLU A 26 17.87 -26.62 14.74
C GLU A 26 16.77 -26.24 15.75
N VAL A 27 16.23 -27.24 16.47
CA VAL A 27 15.23 -27.01 17.52
C VAL A 27 15.93 -26.50 18.80
N LEU A 28 15.98 -25.19 18.93
CA LEU A 28 16.53 -24.49 20.10
C LEU A 28 15.46 -24.30 21.20
N PHE A 29 14.23 -23.98 20.77
CA PHE A 29 13.10 -23.64 21.63
C PHE A 29 11.94 -24.60 21.44
N LYS A 30 11.19 -24.87 22.49
CA LYS A 30 9.92 -25.57 22.37
C LYS A 30 8.94 -24.71 21.61
N SER A 31 8.40 -25.23 20.53
CA SER A 31 7.33 -24.62 19.76
C SER A 31 6.14 -25.57 19.66
N GLY A 32 4.94 -25.08 19.49
CA GLY A 32 3.73 -25.87 19.35
C GLY A 32 2.48 -25.11 19.73
N LEU A 33 1.34 -25.69 19.43
CA LEU A 33 0.03 -25.11 19.73
C LEU A 33 -0.43 -25.58 21.13
N LYS A 34 -0.71 -24.61 22.02
CA LYS A 34 -1.35 -24.88 23.31
C LYS A 34 -2.58 -23.99 23.42
N VAL A 35 -3.74 -24.61 23.54
CA VAL A 35 -5.01 -23.87 23.64
C VAL A 35 -5.05 -23.05 24.92
N GLY A 36 -5.24 -21.73 24.75
CA GLY A 36 -5.44 -20.78 25.87
C GLY A 36 -4.17 -20.27 26.55
N SER A 37 -2.95 -20.75 26.20
CA SER A 37 -1.72 -20.24 26.79
C SER A 37 -0.53 -20.43 25.85
N GLY A 38 0.55 -19.63 26.02
CA GLY A 38 1.81 -19.84 25.31
C GLY A 38 2.56 -21.07 25.82
N VAL A 39 3.52 -21.54 25.05
CA VAL A 39 4.45 -22.63 25.43
C VAL A 39 5.64 -22.07 26.20
N THR A 40 6.03 -20.84 25.91
CA THR A 40 7.15 -20.13 26.55
C THR A 40 6.65 -19.36 27.76
N TYR A 41 7.19 -19.69 28.95
CA TYR A 41 6.76 -19.11 30.22
C TYR A 41 7.78 -18.13 30.83
N GLN A 42 9.02 -18.18 30.37
CA GLN A 42 10.13 -17.36 30.83
C GLN A 42 11.04 -17.00 29.66
N LEU A 43 11.95 -16.07 29.88
CA LEU A 43 13.03 -15.79 28.94
C LEU A 43 13.83 -17.07 28.71
N ASP A 44 13.95 -17.51 27.46
CA ASP A 44 14.81 -18.62 27.06
C ASP A 44 15.91 -18.08 26.14
N GLU A 45 17.16 -18.31 26.50
CA GLU A 45 18.37 -17.85 25.82
C GLU A 45 19.11 -19.03 25.24
N LYS A 46 19.40 -19.00 23.94
CA LYS A 46 20.18 -20.04 23.24
C LYS A 46 21.18 -19.39 22.30
N GLU A 47 22.36 -20.00 22.25
CA GLU A 47 23.42 -19.60 21.33
C GLU A 47 23.93 -20.84 20.57
N ASN A 48 24.11 -20.66 19.25
CA ASN A 48 24.75 -21.68 18.42
C ASN A 48 25.61 -21.02 17.32
N ALA A 49 26.09 -21.81 16.36
CA ALA A 49 26.91 -21.31 15.25
C ALA A 49 26.17 -20.26 14.38
N ASN A 50 24.83 -20.28 14.38
CA ASN A 50 23.98 -19.40 13.57
C ASN A 50 23.55 -18.11 14.26
N GLY A 51 23.78 -17.97 15.58
CA GLY A 51 23.49 -16.73 16.30
C GLY A 51 23.18 -16.92 17.77
N HIS A 52 22.84 -15.81 18.41
CA HIS A 52 22.43 -15.71 19.80
C HIS A 52 20.97 -15.25 19.85
N PHE A 53 20.08 -16.10 20.35
CA PHE A 53 18.63 -15.97 20.26
C PHE A 53 18.01 -15.86 21.65
N LEU A 54 17.04 -14.95 21.77
CA LEU A 54 16.25 -14.73 22.97
C LEU A 54 14.77 -14.93 22.62
N ASP A 55 14.18 -15.99 23.11
CA ASP A 55 12.72 -16.24 23.00
C ASP A 55 12.01 -15.73 24.24
N THR A 56 10.95 -14.96 24.06
CA THR A 56 10.22 -14.33 25.16
C THR A 56 8.77 -14.81 25.22
N PRO A 57 8.18 -14.91 26.44
CA PRO A 57 6.76 -15.16 26.59
C PRO A 57 5.93 -13.98 26.08
N GLY A 58 4.67 -14.24 25.72
CA GLY A 58 3.76 -13.23 25.18
C GLY A 58 2.98 -12.49 26.24
N LEU A 59 2.69 -11.20 26.02
CA LEU A 59 1.96 -10.32 26.94
C LEU A 59 0.44 -10.52 26.94
N ALA A 60 -0.13 -11.13 25.91
CA ALA A 60 -1.58 -11.31 25.82
C ALA A 60 -2.16 -12.37 26.77
N ASP A 61 -1.32 -13.25 27.30
CA ASP A 61 -1.75 -14.23 28.30
C ASP A 61 -2.02 -13.52 29.64
N GLU A 62 -3.28 -13.51 30.07
CA GLU A 62 -3.71 -12.78 31.26
C GLU A 62 -3.04 -13.29 32.54
N GLU A 63 -2.87 -14.61 32.68
CA GLU A 63 -2.34 -15.22 33.88
C GLU A 63 -0.81 -15.00 33.98
N LEU A 64 -0.13 -14.97 32.85
CA LEU A 64 1.34 -14.89 32.77
C LEU A 64 1.84 -13.48 32.40
N ARG A 65 0.96 -12.52 32.15
CA ARG A 65 1.31 -11.18 31.62
C ARG A 65 2.39 -10.46 32.41
N LYS A 66 2.31 -10.46 33.75
CA LYS A 66 3.32 -9.83 34.62
C LYS A 66 4.67 -10.52 34.48
N GLN A 67 4.66 -11.86 34.46
CA GLN A 67 5.88 -12.65 34.27
C GLN A 67 6.48 -12.43 32.89
N ALA A 68 5.65 -12.36 31.84
CA ALA A 68 6.07 -12.06 30.49
C ALA A 68 6.70 -10.67 30.38
N GLY A 69 6.07 -9.65 30.95
CA GLY A 69 6.63 -8.28 31.00
C GLY A 69 7.99 -8.22 31.66
N LYS A 70 8.14 -8.92 32.78
CA LYS A 70 9.42 -9.02 33.49
C LYS A 70 10.48 -9.75 32.61
N ALA A 71 10.15 -10.88 32.01
CA ALA A 71 11.05 -11.66 31.18
C ALA A 71 11.54 -10.88 29.95
N ILE A 72 10.64 -10.13 29.26
CA ILE A 72 11.04 -9.26 28.14
C ILE A 72 11.98 -8.14 28.63
N SER A 73 11.65 -7.50 29.77
CA SER A 73 12.49 -6.46 30.35
C SER A 73 13.88 -7.01 30.74
N GLU A 74 13.95 -8.20 31.31
CA GLU A 74 15.21 -8.90 31.65
C GLU A 74 16.02 -9.18 30.38
N GLY A 75 15.41 -9.68 29.31
CA GLY A 75 16.08 -9.91 28.04
C GLY A 75 16.70 -8.63 27.46
N LEU A 76 15.95 -7.52 27.46
CA LEU A 76 16.45 -6.23 26.98
C LEU A 76 17.55 -5.64 27.90
N ARG A 77 17.48 -5.87 29.23
CA ARG A 77 18.51 -5.46 30.19
C ARG A 77 19.83 -6.23 30.12
N MET A 78 19.88 -7.34 29.37
CA MET A 78 21.15 -8.05 29.14
C MET A 78 22.20 -7.16 28.46
N GLY A 79 21.79 -6.00 27.95
CA GLY A 79 22.67 -5.02 27.36
C GLY A 79 23.40 -5.49 26.10
N GLY A 80 24.14 -4.60 25.47
CA GLY A 80 24.91 -4.88 24.27
C GLY A 80 24.14 -4.65 22.98
N LYS A 81 24.48 -5.40 21.93
CA LYS A 81 23.93 -5.26 20.61
C LYS A 81 22.74 -6.17 20.39
N PHE A 82 21.66 -5.63 19.86
CA PHE A 82 20.43 -6.35 19.58
C PHE A 82 19.92 -6.10 18.17
N LYS A 83 19.25 -7.12 17.62
CA LYS A 83 18.24 -7.00 16.58
C LYS A 83 16.90 -7.33 17.22
N VAL A 84 16.01 -6.35 17.34
CA VAL A 84 14.70 -6.51 17.97
C VAL A 84 13.67 -6.88 16.90
N LEU A 85 12.96 -7.98 17.11
CA LEU A 85 11.93 -8.49 16.22
C LEU A 85 10.59 -8.52 16.95
N PHE A 86 9.62 -7.77 16.42
CA PHE A 86 8.23 -7.88 16.85
C PHE A 86 7.47 -8.84 15.94
N PHE A 87 6.88 -9.85 16.56
CA PHE A 87 6.03 -10.82 15.88
C PHE A 87 4.57 -10.40 16.04
N VAL A 88 3.90 -10.26 14.92
CA VAL A 88 2.48 -9.93 14.85
C VAL A 88 1.76 -10.97 14.00
N THR A 89 0.49 -11.20 14.32
CA THR A 89 -0.38 -12.09 13.57
C THR A 89 -1.33 -11.31 12.67
N GLU A 90 -1.48 -11.79 11.45
CA GLU A 90 -2.52 -11.31 10.54
C GLU A 90 -3.82 -12.09 10.81
N LEU A 91 -4.95 -11.40 10.80
CA LEU A 91 -6.27 -12.01 10.92
C LEU A 91 -7.27 -11.27 10.02
N GLY A 92 -7.67 -11.92 8.92
CA GLY A 92 -8.68 -11.39 7.98
C GLY A 92 -8.29 -10.05 7.36
N GLY A 93 -7.03 -9.87 6.99
CA GLY A 93 -6.50 -8.64 6.40
C GLY A 93 -6.18 -7.53 7.41
N SER A 94 -6.16 -7.83 8.71
CA SER A 94 -5.91 -6.86 9.78
C SER A 94 -4.91 -7.39 10.81
N VAL A 95 -4.32 -6.50 11.58
CA VAL A 95 -3.42 -6.84 12.69
C VAL A 95 -4.22 -7.02 13.96
N VAL A 96 -3.87 -8.03 14.74
CA VAL A 96 -4.42 -8.22 16.09
C VAL A 96 -3.97 -7.06 17.00
N GLN A 97 -4.92 -6.34 17.59
CA GLN A 97 -4.62 -5.12 18.36
C GLN A 97 -3.78 -5.38 19.62
N GLN A 98 -3.81 -6.59 20.15
CA GLN A 98 -2.92 -7.02 21.23
C GLN A 98 -1.45 -6.96 20.81
N ASP A 99 -1.13 -7.23 19.54
CA ASP A 99 0.23 -7.15 19.03
C ASP A 99 0.70 -5.69 18.99
N ALA A 100 -0.14 -4.78 18.50
CA ALA A 100 0.14 -3.34 18.55
C ALA A 100 0.33 -2.83 20.00
N THR A 101 -0.46 -3.35 20.94
CA THR A 101 -0.32 -3.05 22.37
C THR A 101 1.04 -3.52 22.90
N THR A 102 1.45 -4.73 22.55
CA THR A 102 2.75 -5.30 22.93
C THR A 102 3.90 -4.44 22.41
N ILE A 103 3.88 -4.06 21.13
CA ILE A 103 4.90 -3.18 20.54
C ILE A 103 4.98 -1.87 21.34
N LYS A 104 3.82 -1.23 21.61
CA LYS A 104 3.78 0.04 22.32
C LYS A 104 4.38 -0.07 23.73
N LEU A 105 4.00 -1.07 24.51
CA LEU A 105 4.50 -1.26 25.87
C LEU A 105 6.00 -1.52 25.91
N VAL A 106 6.54 -2.27 24.94
CA VAL A 106 7.99 -2.51 24.84
C VAL A 106 8.72 -1.22 24.48
N HIS A 107 8.19 -0.40 23.59
CA HIS A 107 8.77 0.93 23.30
C HIS A 107 8.75 1.88 24.51
N GLU A 108 7.69 1.86 25.31
CA GLU A 108 7.62 2.65 26.55
C GLU A 108 8.67 2.20 27.57
N ALA A 109 8.95 0.88 27.63
CA ALA A 109 9.95 0.32 28.52
C ALA A 109 11.40 0.49 28.02
N ALA A 110 11.62 0.45 26.72
CA ALA A 110 12.94 0.56 26.08
C ALA A 110 12.90 1.59 24.93
N PRO A 111 12.88 2.89 25.21
CA PRO A 111 12.77 3.95 24.19
C PRO A 111 13.95 3.99 23.21
N GLU A 112 15.11 3.40 23.58
CA GLU A 112 16.28 3.31 22.69
C GLU A 112 16.02 2.46 21.44
N ILE A 113 14.95 1.64 21.42
CA ILE A 113 14.55 0.89 20.23
C ILE A 113 14.17 1.85 19.10
N GLY A 114 13.48 2.96 19.40
CA GLY A 114 13.09 3.97 18.41
C GLY A 114 12.34 3.35 17.24
N ASP A 115 12.79 3.64 16.02
CA ASP A 115 12.29 3.07 14.76
C ASP A 115 13.15 1.89 14.24
N GLN A 116 14.16 1.46 15.03
CA GLN A 116 15.18 0.53 14.61
C GLN A 116 14.88 -0.91 15.04
N TYR A 117 13.83 -1.50 14.48
CA TYR A 117 13.41 -2.86 14.74
C TYR A 117 12.83 -3.51 13.48
N GLY A 118 12.67 -4.82 13.50
CA GLY A 118 11.97 -5.59 12.47
C GLY A 118 10.59 -6.02 12.94
N ILE A 119 9.65 -6.11 12.00
CA ILE A 119 8.34 -6.70 12.23
C ILE A 119 8.21 -7.95 11.36
N ILE A 120 7.79 -9.03 11.98
CA ILE A 120 7.43 -10.28 11.32
C ILE A 120 5.91 -10.41 11.37
N VAL A 121 5.27 -10.25 10.23
CA VAL A 121 3.84 -10.53 10.08
C VAL A 121 3.71 -12.00 9.71
N ASN A 122 3.30 -12.81 10.66
CA ASN A 122 3.21 -14.26 10.50
C ASN A 122 1.76 -14.71 10.28
N MET A 123 1.60 -15.94 9.75
CA MET A 123 0.30 -16.55 9.47
C MET A 123 -0.55 -15.72 8.50
N VAL A 124 0.08 -15.17 7.48
CA VAL A 124 -0.63 -14.37 6.48
C VAL A 124 -1.32 -15.31 5.49
N GLU A 125 -2.64 -15.20 5.38
CA GLU A 125 -3.39 -15.94 4.37
C GLU A 125 -2.83 -15.67 2.96
N GLU A 126 -2.75 -16.70 2.10
CA GLU A 126 -2.16 -16.57 0.75
C GLU A 126 -2.84 -15.47 -0.07
N GLY A 127 -4.17 -15.38 -0.02
CA GLY A 127 -4.92 -14.32 -0.72
C GLY A 127 -4.61 -12.92 -0.19
N VAL A 128 -4.40 -12.77 1.11
CA VAL A 128 -4.00 -11.49 1.73
C VAL A 128 -2.57 -11.14 1.34
N LEU A 129 -1.66 -12.12 1.35
CA LEU A 129 -0.27 -11.93 0.93
C LEU A 129 -0.17 -11.47 -0.52
N GLU A 130 -0.96 -12.05 -1.42
CA GLU A 130 -1.03 -11.65 -2.82
C GLU A 130 -1.54 -10.19 -2.95
N ILE A 131 -2.60 -9.84 -2.24
CA ILE A 131 -3.15 -8.46 -2.22
C ILE A 131 -2.11 -7.46 -1.71
N LEU A 132 -1.43 -7.78 -0.60
CA LEU A 132 -0.39 -6.94 -0.03
C LEU A 132 0.80 -6.78 -0.98
N ASN A 133 1.21 -7.83 -1.68
CA ASN A 133 2.31 -7.77 -2.65
C ASN A 133 1.97 -6.92 -3.89
N ASN A 134 0.72 -6.90 -4.30
CA ASN A 134 0.27 -6.27 -5.54
C ASN A 134 -0.33 -4.86 -5.35
N SER A 135 -0.56 -4.40 -4.11
CA SER A 135 -1.24 -3.13 -3.84
C SER A 135 -0.54 -2.30 -2.77
N GLU A 136 0.15 -1.24 -3.18
CA GLU A 136 0.78 -0.29 -2.26
C GLU A 136 -0.25 0.38 -1.32
N THR A 137 -1.45 0.65 -1.82
CA THR A 137 -2.53 1.22 -1.00
C THR A 137 -2.91 0.28 0.14
N LYS A 138 -3.05 -1.02 -0.14
CA LYS A 138 -3.39 -2.02 0.87
C LYS A 138 -2.27 -2.23 1.88
N LYS A 139 -1.02 -2.21 1.43
CA LYS A 139 0.14 -2.20 2.34
C LYS A 139 0.08 -1.01 3.29
N HIS A 140 -0.19 0.18 2.77
CA HIS A 140 -0.27 1.39 3.57
C HIS A 140 -1.42 1.33 4.59
N ASP A 141 -2.60 0.83 4.18
CA ASP A 141 -3.74 0.63 5.08
C ASP A 141 -3.40 -0.34 6.22
N PHE A 142 -2.76 -1.47 5.88
CA PHE A 142 -2.30 -2.46 6.86
C PHE A 142 -1.30 -1.85 7.86
N LEU A 143 -0.30 -1.10 7.37
CA LEU A 143 0.69 -0.45 8.21
C LEU A 143 0.09 0.63 9.11
N ASN A 144 -0.88 1.38 8.63
CA ASN A 144 -1.58 2.36 9.43
C ASN A 144 -2.35 1.71 10.59
N ALA A 145 -2.96 0.54 10.35
CA ALA A 145 -3.61 -0.26 11.39
C ALA A 145 -2.60 -0.80 12.40
N LEU A 146 -1.48 -1.35 11.94
CA LEU A 146 -0.39 -1.87 12.78
C LEU A 146 0.22 -0.79 13.65
N PHE A 147 0.46 0.38 13.09
CA PHE A 147 1.05 1.51 13.82
C PHE A 147 0.04 2.41 14.52
N ALA A 148 -1.23 2.01 14.63
CA ALA A 148 -2.22 2.75 15.37
C ALA A 148 -1.76 2.94 16.83
N GLY A 149 -1.65 4.20 17.28
CA GLY A 149 -1.18 4.52 18.63
C GLY A 149 0.34 4.45 18.87
N ILE A 150 1.13 4.11 17.85
CA ILE A 150 2.60 4.21 17.89
C ILE A 150 3.01 5.58 17.34
N PRO A 151 3.81 6.38 18.07
CA PRO A 151 4.32 7.66 17.59
C PRO A 151 5.06 7.52 16.26
N LYS A 152 4.97 8.53 15.39
CA LYS A 152 5.58 8.45 14.04
C LYS A 152 7.08 8.18 14.08
N ASP A 153 7.78 8.79 15.03
CA ASP A 153 9.23 8.66 15.18
C ASP A 153 9.66 7.25 15.66
N ASN A 154 8.71 6.47 16.15
CA ASN A 154 8.94 5.09 16.62
C ASN A 154 8.42 4.04 15.62
N ARG A 155 8.01 4.44 14.41
CA ARG A 155 7.54 3.50 13.39
C ARG A 155 8.69 3.06 12.52
N CYS A 156 8.93 1.75 12.43
CA CYS A 156 9.93 1.25 11.51
C CYS A 156 9.50 1.49 10.05
N ILE A 157 10.49 1.52 9.17
CA ILE A 157 10.24 1.67 7.73
C ILE A 157 9.78 0.35 7.11
N TYR A 158 9.07 0.42 6.00
CA TYR A 158 8.48 -0.77 5.35
C TYR A 158 9.50 -1.88 5.05
N LYS A 159 10.73 -1.55 4.67
CA LYS A 159 11.77 -2.56 4.39
C LYS A 159 12.13 -3.42 5.60
N ASN A 160 11.78 -2.98 6.82
CA ASN A 160 12.00 -3.71 8.05
C ASN A 160 10.79 -4.62 8.41
N ILE A 161 9.87 -4.84 7.48
CA ILE A 161 8.68 -5.69 7.67
C ILE A 161 8.77 -6.89 6.75
N TYR A 162 8.62 -8.08 7.31
CA TYR A 162 8.66 -9.35 6.61
C TYR A 162 7.34 -10.09 6.80
N PHE A 163 6.75 -10.54 5.70
CA PHE A 163 5.50 -11.30 5.69
C PHE A 163 5.80 -12.78 5.52
N VAL A 164 5.28 -13.59 6.41
CA VAL A 164 5.36 -15.06 6.37
C VAL A 164 3.98 -15.60 6.11
N GLY A 165 3.80 -16.28 4.99
CA GLY A 165 2.54 -16.95 4.66
C GLY A 165 2.25 -18.11 5.61
N GLU A 166 0.96 -18.41 5.75
CA GLU A 166 0.49 -19.60 6.45
C GLU A 166 1.08 -20.87 5.82
N LYS A 167 1.36 -21.87 6.65
CA LYS A 167 2.00 -23.12 6.24
C LYS A 167 1.20 -24.29 6.81
N ASP A 168 0.42 -24.94 5.95
CA ASP A 168 -0.43 -26.07 6.30
C ASP A 168 0.33 -27.19 7.03
N GLU A 169 1.62 -27.37 6.67
CA GLU A 169 2.47 -28.39 7.29
C GLU A 169 2.79 -28.12 8.77
N LEU A 170 2.46 -26.91 9.26
CA LEU A 170 2.67 -26.51 10.65
C LEU A 170 1.39 -26.52 11.49
N GLU A 171 0.23 -26.80 10.90
CA GLU A 171 -1.06 -26.75 11.58
C GLU A 171 -1.33 -27.98 12.47
N ASP A 172 -0.82 -29.16 12.09
CA ASP A 172 -1.29 -30.46 12.63
C ASP A 172 -0.47 -30.98 13.82
N GLU A 173 0.54 -30.28 14.34
CA GLU A 173 1.40 -30.85 15.37
C GLU A 173 1.18 -30.28 16.77
N GLU A 174 0.63 -31.12 17.66
CA GLU A 174 0.49 -30.82 19.09
C GLU A 174 1.83 -30.70 19.83
N ASN A 175 2.96 -31.08 19.22
CA ASN A 175 4.25 -31.12 19.86
C ASN A 175 5.38 -30.60 18.96
N VAL A 176 6.31 -29.86 19.58
CA VAL A 176 7.61 -29.41 19.08
C VAL A 176 7.76 -29.56 17.57
N VAL A 177 7.34 -28.54 16.84
CA VAL A 177 7.51 -28.55 15.39
C VAL A 177 8.99 -28.51 15.08
N VAL A 178 9.53 -29.67 14.74
CA VAL A 178 10.74 -29.74 13.94
C VAL A 178 10.26 -29.33 12.55
N CYS A 179 10.48 -28.08 12.18
CA CYS A 179 10.22 -27.65 10.82
C CYS A 179 10.86 -28.68 9.88
N PRO A 180 10.08 -29.32 8.97
CA PRO A 180 10.68 -30.21 7.97
C PRO A 180 11.86 -29.48 7.30
N GLU A 181 12.98 -30.15 7.06
CA GLU A 181 14.20 -29.54 6.50
C GLU A 181 13.91 -28.62 5.32
N THR A 182 12.94 -28.99 4.46
CA THR A 182 12.50 -28.20 3.31
C THR A 182 11.87 -26.86 3.68
N ILE A 183 11.18 -26.77 4.83
CA ILE A 183 10.54 -25.52 5.31
C ILE A 183 11.58 -24.68 6.04
N VAL A 184 12.44 -25.31 6.85
CA VAL A 184 13.58 -24.63 7.49
C VAL A 184 14.47 -23.99 6.44
N ASP A 185 14.82 -24.70 5.37
CA ASP A 185 15.65 -24.17 4.30
C ASP A 185 14.96 -23.03 3.55
N ALA A 186 13.69 -23.18 3.19
CA ALA A 186 12.96 -22.17 2.44
C ALA A 186 12.68 -20.90 3.27
N ILE A 187 12.21 -21.03 4.51
CA ILE A 187 11.95 -19.89 5.41
C ILE A 187 13.27 -19.35 5.97
N GLY A 188 14.18 -20.24 6.39
CA GLY A 188 15.42 -19.88 7.08
C GLY A 188 16.33 -18.99 6.26
N LEU A 189 16.57 -19.30 4.98
CA LEU A 189 17.46 -18.52 4.13
C LEU A 189 16.91 -17.11 3.82
N THR A 190 15.66 -17.01 3.43
CA THR A 190 15.02 -15.72 3.10
C THR A 190 14.82 -14.88 4.36
N PHE A 191 14.43 -15.51 5.46
CA PHE A 191 14.24 -14.86 6.74
C PHE A 191 15.57 -14.38 7.32
N ARG A 192 16.63 -15.20 7.26
CA ARG A 192 17.98 -14.79 7.67
C ARG A 192 18.47 -13.59 6.87
N LYS A 193 18.32 -13.64 5.54
CA LYS A 193 18.70 -12.51 4.68
C LYS A 193 17.94 -11.23 5.07
N PHE A 194 16.65 -11.32 5.35
CA PHE A 194 15.87 -10.19 5.85
C PHE A 194 16.44 -9.64 7.17
N ILE A 195 16.72 -10.51 8.14
CA ILE A 195 17.30 -10.11 9.44
C ILE A 195 18.65 -9.41 9.23
N ASP A 196 19.50 -9.94 8.36
CA ASP A 196 20.84 -9.40 8.15
C ASP A 196 20.82 -8.07 7.40
N ASP A 197 20.02 -7.96 6.34
CA ASP A 197 20.02 -6.84 5.41
C ASP A 197 19.08 -5.70 5.83
N SER A 198 17.99 -6.01 6.54
CA SER A 198 16.92 -5.06 6.75
C SER A 198 16.69 -4.69 8.22
N VAL A 199 16.98 -5.58 9.17
CA VAL A 199 16.77 -5.26 10.59
C VAL A 199 18.00 -4.55 11.16
N PRO A 200 17.87 -3.31 11.62
CA PRO A 200 18.97 -2.56 12.21
C PRO A 200 19.51 -3.20 13.48
N GLU A 201 20.80 -3.07 13.68
CA GLU A 201 21.45 -3.41 14.96
C GLU A 201 21.44 -2.19 15.85
N ILE A 202 20.96 -2.36 17.08
CA ILE A 202 20.90 -1.29 18.09
C ILE A 202 21.68 -1.67 19.32
N SER A 203 22.13 -0.69 20.08
CA SER A 203 22.71 -0.87 21.40
C SER A 203 21.71 -0.44 22.46
N ILE A 204 21.38 -1.34 23.37
CA ILE A 204 20.46 -1.07 24.47
C ILE A 204 21.27 -1.02 25.77
N SER A 205 21.12 0.06 26.51
CA SER A 205 21.73 0.22 27.83
C SER A 205 20.83 -0.37 28.91
N GLU A 206 21.37 -1.26 29.73
CA GLU A 206 20.61 -1.87 30.83
C GLU A 206 19.88 -0.83 31.72
N GLU A 207 20.58 0.26 32.03
CA GLU A 207 20.05 1.34 32.89
C GLU A 207 18.85 2.09 32.32
N LYS A 208 18.64 2.01 31.01
CA LYS A 208 17.56 2.71 30.31
C LYS A 208 16.35 1.84 30.05
N VAL A 209 16.41 0.57 30.37
CA VAL A 209 15.28 -0.36 30.24
C VAL A 209 14.46 -0.36 31.53
N ASN A 210 13.23 0.15 31.42
CA ASN A 210 12.25 0.06 32.49
C ASN A 210 11.57 -1.31 32.52
N GLU A 211 10.89 -1.64 33.59
CA GLU A 211 10.00 -2.79 33.63
C GLU A 211 8.74 -2.48 32.79
N ILE A 212 8.29 -3.44 32.00
CA ILE A 212 7.09 -3.29 31.18
C ILE A 212 5.87 -3.20 32.10
N ASN A 213 5.17 -2.08 32.08
CA ASN A 213 3.94 -1.90 32.84
C ASN A 213 2.76 -2.52 32.08
N VAL A 214 2.30 -3.66 32.58
CA VAL A 214 1.20 -4.44 31.99
C VAL A 214 -0.17 -4.18 32.63
N GLU A 215 -0.25 -3.33 33.64
CA GLU A 215 -1.50 -3.11 34.40
C GLU A 215 -2.64 -2.58 33.54
N ASN A 216 -2.31 -1.77 32.55
CA ASN A 216 -3.30 -1.15 31.64
C ASN A 216 -3.39 -1.87 30.28
N PHE A 217 -2.85 -3.07 30.14
CA PHE A 217 -2.79 -3.79 28.86
C PHE A 217 -4.17 -3.90 28.20
N THR A 218 -5.15 -4.39 28.93
CA THR A 218 -6.52 -4.62 28.41
C THR A 218 -7.19 -3.29 28.01
N GLU A 219 -7.04 -2.25 28.84
CA GLU A 219 -7.61 -0.93 28.52
C GLU A 219 -6.92 -0.29 27.33
N LEU A 220 -5.61 -0.42 27.23
CA LEU A 220 -4.83 0.08 26.11
C LEU A 220 -5.21 -0.63 24.81
N THR A 221 -5.35 -1.96 24.85
CA THR A 221 -5.82 -2.75 23.70
C THR A 221 -7.19 -2.26 23.22
N ARG A 222 -8.14 -2.09 24.14
CA ARG A 222 -9.47 -1.56 23.82
C ARG A 222 -9.41 -0.16 23.17
N LYS A 223 -8.58 0.74 23.70
CA LYS A 223 -8.39 2.06 23.09
C LYS A 223 -7.81 2.00 21.67
N LEU A 224 -6.83 1.10 21.45
CA LEU A 224 -6.26 0.90 20.12
C LEU A 224 -7.27 0.31 19.14
N GLU A 225 -8.12 -0.61 19.60
CA GLU A 225 -9.24 -1.15 18.79
C GLU A 225 -10.23 -0.05 18.39
N GLU A 226 -10.59 0.82 19.31
CA GLU A 226 -11.48 1.95 19.02
C GLU A 226 -10.85 2.92 18.02
N MET A 227 -9.57 3.27 18.21
CA MET A 227 -8.83 4.11 17.26
C MET A 227 -8.75 3.47 15.87
N ALA A 228 -8.46 2.19 15.79
CA ALA A 228 -8.39 1.47 14.52
C ALA A 228 -9.77 1.45 13.80
N LYS A 229 -10.87 1.26 14.53
CA LYS A 229 -12.23 1.33 13.98
C LYS A 229 -12.56 2.75 13.47
N GLU A 230 -12.20 3.79 14.22
CA GLU A 230 -12.41 5.17 13.79
C GLU A 230 -11.59 5.52 12.54
N MET A 231 -10.35 5.08 12.48
CA MET A 231 -9.50 5.27 11.30
C MET A 231 -10.09 4.59 10.07
N LYS A 232 -10.54 3.32 10.21
CA LYS A 232 -11.18 2.58 9.13
C LYS A 232 -12.46 3.29 8.64
N LEU A 233 -13.29 3.79 9.56
CA LEU A 233 -14.50 4.52 9.20
C LEU A 233 -14.21 5.82 8.43
N LYS A 234 -13.16 6.55 8.83
CA LYS A 234 -12.71 7.75 8.11
C LYS A 234 -12.20 7.41 6.72
N ASP A 235 -11.41 6.34 6.61
CA ASP A 235 -10.85 5.89 5.33
C ASP A 235 -11.96 5.42 4.37
N ASP A 236 -12.95 4.67 4.87
CA ASP A 236 -14.11 4.24 4.08
C ASP A 236 -14.94 5.44 3.58
N LYS A 237 -15.13 6.47 4.41
CA LYS A 237 -15.77 7.74 3.97
C LYS A 237 -14.97 8.44 2.88
N TRP A 238 -13.66 8.54 3.04
CA TRP A 238 -12.76 9.14 2.06
C TRP A 238 -12.80 8.40 0.72
N LYS A 239 -12.81 7.07 0.76
CA LYS A 239 -12.94 6.23 -0.43
C LYS A 239 -14.27 6.45 -1.15
N GLU A 240 -15.36 6.59 -0.38
CA GLU A 240 -16.68 6.84 -0.95
C GLU A 240 -16.78 8.25 -1.57
N GLU A 241 -16.29 9.29 -0.88
CA GLU A 241 -16.23 10.66 -1.43
C GLU A 241 -15.41 10.72 -2.72
N ARG A 242 -14.26 10.01 -2.75
CA ARG A 242 -13.42 9.91 -3.95
C ARG A 242 -14.16 9.23 -5.10
N ARG A 243 -14.87 8.13 -4.85
CA ARG A 243 -15.69 7.46 -5.88
C ARG A 243 -16.79 8.37 -6.42
N GLN A 244 -17.47 9.12 -5.56
CA GLN A 244 -18.51 10.08 -5.96
C GLN A 244 -17.90 11.18 -6.82
N PHE A 245 -16.76 11.72 -6.46
CA PHE A 245 -16.04 12.72 -7.25
C PHE A 245 -15.61 12.19 -8.62
N GLU A 246 -15.04 10.98 -8.69
CA GLU A 246 -14.68 10.34 -9.97
C GLU A 246 -15.92 10.09 -10.85
N THR A 247 -17.02 9.62 -10.26
CA THR A 247 -18.28 9.43 -10.98
C THR A 247 -18.81 10.74 -11.54
N GLN A 248 -18.77 11.81 -10.74
CA GLN A 248 -19.20 13.13 -11.19
C GLN A 248 -18.35 13.65 -12.35
N ARG A 249 -17.03 13.49 -12.29
CA ARG A 249 -16.13 13.85 -13.39
C ARG A 249 -16.44 13.09 -14.70
N ILE A 250 -16.75 11.80 -14.60
CA ILE A 250 -17.13 10.99 -15.77
C ILE A 250 -18.43 11.52 -16.40
N ILE A 251 -19.44 11.84 -15.58
CA ILE A 251 -20.71 12.39 -16.05
C ILE A 251 -20.48 13.74 -16.76
N GLU A 252 -19.69 14.62 -16.17
CA GLU A 252 -19.39 15.94 -16.76
C GLU A 252 -18.62 15.80 -18.08
N ALA A 253 -17.66 14.87 -18.17
CA ALA A 253 -16.94 14.60 -19.40
C ALA A 253 -17.86 14.05 -20.52
N GLU A 254 -18.81 13.16 -20.18
CA GLU A 254 -19.80 12.66 -21.13
C GLU A 254 -20.76 13.77 -21.62
N GLU A 255 -21.19 14.66 -20.74
CA GLU A 255 -22.02 15.83 -21.13
C GLU A 255 -21.27 16.78 -22.05
N GLN A 256 -20.00 17.05 -21.75
CA GLN A 256 -19.15 17.88 -22.63
C GLN A 256 -18.95 17.21 -23.99
N LYS A 257 -18.71 15.91 -24.03
CA LYS A 257 -18.60 15.16 -25.28
C LYS A 257 -19.86 15.25 -26.12
N LYS A 258 -21.06 15.12 -25.53
CA LYS A 258 -22.34 15.30 -26.23
C LYS A 258 -22.50 16.71 -26.79
N LYS A 259 -22.12 17.75 -26.04
CA LYS A 259 -22.14 19.13 -26.52
C LYS A 259 -21.22 19.34 -27.72
N ILE A 260 -20.03 18.77 -27.70
CA ILE A 260 -19.06 18.84 -28.80
C ILE A 260 -19.67 18.15 -30.06
N GLU A 261 -20.24 16.96 -29.91
CA GLU A 261 -20.87 16.22 -31.01
C GLU A 261 -22.02 17.03 -31.65
N GLU A 262 -22.84 17.69 -30.82
CA GLU A 262 -23.93 18.54 -31.32
C GLU A 262 -23.42 19.77 -32.05
N LEU A 263 -22.38 20.44 -31.57
CA LEU A 263 -21.72 21.56 -32.24
C LEU A 263 -21.10 21.16 -33.57
N LEU A 264 -20.45 19.99 -33.62
CA LEU A 264 -19.90 19.45 -34.87
C LEU A 264 -20.99 19.18 -35.88
N LYS A 265 -22.12 18.59 -35.48
CA LYS A 265 -23.28 18.36 -36.37
C LYS A 265 -23.84 19.66 -36.90
N GLN A 266 -24.02 20.68 -36.08
CA GLN A 266 -24.46 22.00 -36.51
C GLN A 266 -23.47 22.66 -37.50
N ALA A 267 -22.18 22.51 -37.29
CA ALA A 267 -21.13 23.00 -38.18
C ALA A 267 -21.18 22.30 -39.54
N GLU A 268 -21.38 20.99 -39.58
CA GLU A 268 -21.54 20.22 -40.81
C GLU A 268 -22.79 20.64 -41.59
N GLU A 269 -23.93 20.83 -40.92
CA GLU A 269 -25.16 21.31 -41.55
C GLU A 269 -24.97 22.70 -42.18
N LYS A 270 -24.30 23.61 -41.47
CA LYS A 270 -23.96 24.94 -42.00
C LYS A 270 -23.04 24.86 -43.22
N TYR A 271 -22.00 23.97 -43.14
CA TYR A 271 -21.11 23.75 -44.28
C TYR A 271 -21.84 23.24 -45.52
N ILE A 272 -22.73 22.25 -45.36
CA ILE A 272 -23.54 21.72 -46.45
C ILE A 272 -24.44 22.81 -47.05
N ALA A 273 -25.04 23.67 -46.22
CA ALA A 273 -25.88 24.77 -46.67
C ALA A 273 -25.08 25.82 -47.47
N ILE A 274 -23.88 26.17 -47.01
CA ILE A 274 -22.95 27.08 -47.73
C ILE A 274 -22.55 26.48 -49.07
N LYS A 275 -22.18 25.19 -49.10
CA LYS A 275 -21.80 24.48 -50.33
C LYS A 275 -22.91 24.43 -51.35
N LYS A 276 -24.16 24.26 -50.91
CA LYS A 276 -25.37 24.37 -51.78
C LYS A 276 -25.51 25.77 -52.37
N ARG A 277 -25.37 26.85 -51.57
CA ARG A 277 -25.45 28.23 -52.02
C ARG A 277 -24.40 28.57 -53.07
N ILE A 278 -23.13 28.15 -52.83
CA ILE A 278 -22.02 28.33 -53.77
C ILE A 278 -22.36 27.68 -55.13
N LYS A 279 -22.83 26.42 -55.12
CA LYS A 279 -23.22 25.72 -56.36
C LYS A 279 -24.34 26.41 -57.10
N VAL A 280 -25.34 26.97 -56.41
CA VAL A 280 -26.43 27.76 -57.05
C VAL A 280 -25.88 29.03 -57.66
N GLN A 281 -25.00 29.78 -56.95
CA GLN A 281 -24.38 30.99 -57.48
C GLN A 281 -23.50 30.71 -58.71
N GLU A 282 -22.71 29.65 -58.69
CA GLU A 282 -21.93 29.21 -59.86
C GLU A 282 -22.81 28.85 -61.05
N ALA A 283 -23.94 28.18 -60.83
CA ALA A 283 -24.88 27.82 -61.88
C ALA A 283 -25.58 29.08 -62.45
N GLU A 284 -25.92 30.03 -61.58
CA GLU A 284 -26.56 31.35 -62.05
C GLU A 284 -25.53 32.17 -62.83
N GLU A 285 -24.26 32.19 -62.38
CA GLU A 285 -23.19 32.92 -63.05
C GLU A 285 -22.85 32.29 -64.40
N LYS A 286 -22.79 30.97 -64.49
CA LYS A 286 -22.65 30.21 -65.75
C LYS A 286 -23.84 30.53 -66.70
N SER A 287 -25.07 30.58 -66.19
CA SER A 287 -26.28 30.93 -66.98
C SER A 287 -26.24 32.36 -67.44
N ARG A 288 -25.70 33.28 -66.66
CA ARG A 288 -25.49 34.69 -67.00
C ARG A 288 -24.46 34.87 -68.10
N ILE A 289 -23.34 34.12 -68.01
CA ILE A 289 -22.29 34.14 -69.03
C ILE A 289 -22.81 33.57 -70.34
N LEU A 290 -23.54 32.46 -70.33
CA LEU A 290 -24.18 31.87 -71.52
C LEU A 290 -25.21 32.80 -72.17
N ARG A 291 -26.01 33.55 -71.39
CA ARG A 291 -26.97 34.57 -71.94
C ARG A 291 -26.25 35.76 -72.55
N ASN A 292 -25.07 36.16 -72.02
CA ASN A 292 -24.28 37.26 -72.58
C ASN A 292 -23.46 36.83 -73.80
N GLN A 293 -23.12 35.56 -73.95
CA GLN A 293 -22.44 35.03 -75.17
C GLN A 293 -23.41 34.96 -76.42
N GLY A 294 -24.69 35.00 -76.20
CA GLY A 294 -25.68 35.07 -77.29
C GLY A 294 -25.82 36.47 -78.00
N LYS A 295 -25.11 37.49 -77.47
CA LYS A 295 -25.03 38.82 -78.06
C LYS A 295 -23.57 39.29 -78.08
N THR A 296 -22.93 39.14 -79.28
CA THR A 296 -21.69 39.77 -79.69
C THR A 296 -20.35 39.14 -79.19
N LEU A 297 -19.57 38.67 -80.16
CA LEU A 297 -18.19 38.29 -80.10
C LEU A 297 -17.28 39.40 -79.65
N VAL A 298 -16.67 39.31 -78.54
CA VAL A 298 -15.24 39.67 -78.24
C VAL A 298 -14.84 38.97 -76.93
N LEU A 299 -13.82 38.13 -77.02
CA LEU A 299 -13.20 37.43 -75.87
C LEU A 299 -12.36 38.42 -75.08
N PRO A 300 -12.60 38.59 -73.79
CA PRO A 300 -11.53 38.89 -72.85
C PRO A 300 -11.09 37.62 -72.14
N VAL A 301 -9.80 37.39 -72.10
CA VAL A 301 -9.10 36.39 -71.27
C VAL A 301 -9.48 36.62 -69.81
N LEU A 302 -10.33 35.74 -69.28
CA LEU A 302 -10.62 35.75 -67.84
C LEU A 302 -9.48 35.05 -67.07
N PRO A 303 -8.97 35.71 -66.02
CA PRO A 303 -8.02 35.08 -65.12
C PRO A 303 -8.70 33.89 -64.43
N ARG A 304 -8.01 32.75 -64.40
CA ARG A 304 -8.34 31.61 -63.55
C ARG A 304 -8.40 32.10 -62.10
N MET A 305 -9.55 32.43 -61.59
CA MET A 305 -9.74 32.59 -60.16
C MET A 305 -10.06 31.23 -59.56
N ALA A 306 -9.17 30.88 -58.76
CA ALA A 306 -8.74 29.78 -58.01
C ALA A 306 -9.78 29.03 -57.16
N PRO A 307 -9.56 27.76 -56.92
CA PRO A 307 -10.21 26.99 -55.84
C PRO A 307 -9.72 27.39 -54.45
N LEU A 308 -9.05 28.54 -54.29
CA LEU A 308 -8.39 28.99 -53.07
C LEU A 308 -9.35 29.34 -51.92
N LYS A 309 -10.51 29.93 -52.21
CA LYS A 309 -11.40 30.37 -51.12
C LYS A 309 -12.09 29.24 -50.36
N GLU A 310 -12.43 28.15 -51.04
CA GLU A 310 -13.09 27.00 -50.40
C GLU A 310 -12.10 26.25 -49.48
N THR A 311 -10.85 26.23 -49.86
CA THR A 311 -9.77 25.59 -49.09
C THR A 311 -9.35 26.43 -47.89
N GLU A 312 -9.29 27.76 -48.04
CA GLU A 312 -8.93 28.68 -46.96
C GLU A 312 -10.02 28.75 -45.88
N GLU A 313 -11.29 28.78 -46.28
CA GLU A 313 -12.42 28.82 -45.34
C GLU A 313 -12.61 27.47 -44.60
N LYS A 314 -12.38 26.36 -45.29
CA LYS A 314 -12.32 25.03 -44.70
C LYS A 314 -11.17 24.90 -43.69
N ASN A 315 -9.99 25.37 -44.05
CA ASN A 315 -8.82 25.33 -43.18
C ASN A 315 -9.02 26.24 -41.94
N ARG A 316 -9.62 27.42 -42.11
CA ARG A 316 -9.96 28.33 -41.01
C ARG A 316 -10.93 27.71 -40.02
N LEU A 317 -12.04 27.09 -40.49
CA LEU A 317 -13.03 26.42 -39.65
C LEU A 317 -12.42 25.18 -38.95
N MET A 318 -11.53 24.44 -39.61
CA MET A 318 -10.80 23.35 -38.98
C MET A 318 -9.78 23.84 -37.92
N GLU A 319 -9.15 24.95 -38.16
CA GLU A 319 -8.21 25.55 -37.18
C GLU A 319 -8.96 26.15 -35.98
N GLU A 320 -10.10 26.81 -36.18
CA GLU A 320 -10.95 27.30 -35.09
C GLU A 320 -11.52 26.14 -34.25
N SER A 321 -11.89 25.04 -34.87
CA SER A 321 -12.37 23.81 -34.20
C SER A 321 -11.24 23.13 -33.40
N LYS A 322 -10.03 23.03 -33.98
CA LYS A 322 -8.84 22.48 -33.28
C LYS A 322 -8.42 23.36 -32.09
N ALA A 323 -8.47 24.67 -32.24
CA ALA A 323 -8.16 25.62 -31.18
C ALA A 323 -9.16 25.54 -30.00
N GLN A 324 -10.44 25.28 -30.27
CA GLN A 324 -11.42 25.05 -29.23
C GLN A 324 -11.21 23.72 -28.51
N VAL A 325 -10.88 22.63 -29.22
CA VAL A 325 -10.55 21.33 -28.65
C VAL A 325 -9.27 21.42 -27.82
N ALA A 326 -8.25 22.14 -28.29
CA ALA A 326 -7.01 22.35 -27.56
C ALA A 326 -7.24 23.12 -26.24
N LYS A 327 -8.07 24.17 -26.26
CA LYS A 327 -8.44 24.90 -25.02
C LYS A 327 -9.18 24.04 -24.00
N ILE A 328 -9.99 23.08 -24.45
CA ILE A 328 -10.66 22.13 -23.55
C ILE A 328 -9.65 21.15 -22.97
N GLN A 329 -8.70 20.67 -23.77
CA GLN A 329 -7.64 19.77 -23.31
C GLN A 329 -6.63 20.46 -22.37
N GLU A 330 -6.31 21.73 -22.59
CA GLU A 330 -5.47 22.51 -21.66
C GLU A 330 -6.18 22.76 -20.31
N ALA A 331 -7.48 22.97 -20.30
CA ALA A 331 -8.24 23.10 -19.07
C ALA A 331 -8.29 21.77 -18.28
N GLU A 332 -8.22 20.61 -18.96
CA GLU A 332 -8.17 19.29 -18.33
C GLU A 332 -6.77 18.91 -17.80
N SER A 333 -5.70 19.47 -18.38
CA SER A 333 -4.30 19.16 -17.97
C SER A 333 -3.72 20.10 -16.92
N GLY A 334 -4.40 21.15 -16.54
CA GLY A 334 -3.94 22.19 -15.61
C GLY A 334 -4.30 21.99 -14.13
N GLU A 335 -4.94 20.88 -13.77
CA GLU A 335 -5.26 20.54 -12.37
C GLU A 335 -4.61 19.20 -11.97
N PHE A 336 -3.27 19.23 -11.80
CA PHE A 336 -2.58 18.21 -11.00
C PHE A 336 -1.53 18.87 -10.12
#